data_ed6fec1419ca3d0b04cea3965e8abd50
#
_entry.id   ed6fec1419ca3d0b04cea3965e8abd50
#
_cell.length_a   1.000
_cell.length_b   1.000
_cell.length_c   1.000
_cell.angle_alpha   90.00
_cell.angle_beta   90.00
_cell.angle_gamma   90.00
#
_symmetry.space_group_name_H-M   'P 1'
#
loop_
_entity.id
_entity.type
_entity.pdbx_description
1 polymer ?
#
loop_
_entity_poly.entity_id
_entity_poly.type
_entity_poly.pdbx_seq_one_letter_code
_entity_poly.pdbx_strand_id
1 'polypeptide(L)'
;MWHRRGLVLLLYVFGLVLAVLVGGAVSRLLSVEIGPTGFSGRLTERFDIVLWADFWDGIAAGLAAVARQAVIAGVVMMIWKVASSVGLIHALQGDARLSFWEGVSRFTLRGISLGLLYLLPLLVLLTLVVIAGEAAASDMGEVGAFWTRFIVMPLAVILLAATVDLFHDYARMHLVLRQAKIRRAWLEGIKWPFRHFRSVFLYKIWFWISAALWIAVLLVGFYMPDQTLGAVMAAFVIQQALIIARSGVYVSWIGAEVAFFERYAQPAPEVEAAVMEAIVSADGIPMAAAGGSAPEVS
;
A
#
# COMPACT_ATOMS: atom_id res chain seq x y z
N MET A 1 -23.19 -1.24 2.25
CA MET A 1 -22.45 -0.20 2.99
C MET A 1 -21.82 -0.68 4.31
N TRP A 2 -22.48 -1.49 5.13
CA TRP A 2 -21.94 -1.96 6.42
C TRP A 2 -20.67 -2.81 6.31
N HIS A 3 -20.53 -3.69 5.31
CA HIS A 3 -19.33 -4.50 5.12
C HIS A 3 -18.06 -3.68 4.91
N ARG A 4 -18.13 -2.55 4.20
CA ARG A 4 -16.95 -1.69 3.98
C ARG A 4 -16.44 -1.04 5.27
N ARG A 5 -17.35 -0.67 6.21
CA ARG A 5 -16.96 -0.10 7.51
C ARG A 5 -16.23 -1.13 8.38
N GLY A 6 -16.67 -2.38 8.36
CA GLY A 6 -16.00 -3.47 9.07
C GLY A 6 -14.58 -3.72 8.57
N LEU A 7 -14.34 -3.63 7.26
CA LEU A 7 -13.01 -3.76 6.66
C LEU A 7 -12.07 -2.62 7.07
N VAL A 8 -12.57 -1.37 7.10
CA VAL A 8 -11.80 -0.22 7.58
C VAL A 8 -11.38 -0.41 9.03
N LEU A 9 -12.33 -0.82 9.88
CA LEU A 9 -12.06 -1.07 11.31
C LEU A 9 -11.05 -2.21 11.50
N LEU A 10 -11.16 -3.30 10.75
CA LEU A 10 -10.23 -4.43 10.80
C LEU A 10 -8.80 -3.99 10.47
N LEU A 11 -8.61 -3.22 9.39
CA LEU A 11 -7.30 -2.70 8.99
C LEU A 11 -6.72 -1.76 10.04
N TYR A 12 -7.55 -0.89 10.59
CA TYR A 12 -7.15 0.04 11.65
C TYR A 12 -6.72 -0.69 12.92
N VAL A 13 -7.53 -1.62 13.44
CA VAL A 13 -7.25 -2.36 14.68
C VAL A 13 -5.96 -3.16 14.53
N PHE A 14 -5.76 -3.85 13.41
CA PHE A 14 -4.52 -4.59 13.17
C PHE A 14 -3.29 -3.67 13.17
N GLY A 15 -3.38 -2.54 12.46
CA GLY A 15 -2.32 -1.53 12.45
C GLY A 15 -2.03 -0.96 13.84
N LEU A 16 -3.08 -0.69 14.64
CA LEU A 16 -2.96 -0.22 16.01
C LEU A 16 -2.25 -1.23 16.92
N VAL A 17 -2.61 -2.52 16.84
CA VAL A 17 -1.95 -3.58 17.62
C VAL A 17 -0.46 -3.64 17.31
N LEU A 18 -0.07 -3.62 16.03
CA LEU A 18 1.34 -3.60 15.64
C LEU A 18 2.04 -2.32 16.10
N ALA A 19 1.39 -1.17 15.99
CA ALA A 19 1.97 0.11 16.45
C ALA A 19 2.21 0.10 17.96
N VAL A 20 1.30 -0.46 18.75
CA VAL A 20 1.47 -0.61 20.21
C VAL A 20 2.61 -1.57 20.54
N LEU A 21 2.73 -2.68 19.84
CA LEU A 21 3.82 -3.64 20.07
C LEU A 21 5.20 -3.03 19.82
N VAL A 22 5.37 -2.30 18.72
CA VAL A 22 6.65 -1.66 18.38
C VAL A 22 6.88 -0.40 19.23
N GLY A 23 5.87 0.47 19.32
CA GLY A 23 5.95 1.71 20.09
C GLY A 23 6.16 1.48 21.59
N GLY A 24 5.56 0.43 22.14
CA GLY A 24 5.79 0.05 23.55
C GLY A 24 7.23 -0.37 23.83
N ALA A 25 7.88 -1.05 22.89
CA ALA A 25 9.29 -1.42 23.00
C ALA A 25 10.22 -0.19 22.95
N VAL A 26 9.96 0.72 22.00
CA VAL A 26 10.69 2.00 21.90
C VAL A 26 10.48 2.85 23.15
N SER A 27 9.24 2.97 23.62
CA SER A 27 8.93 3.75 24.84
C SER A 27 9.62 3.19 26.07
N ARG A 28 9.69 1.87 26.22
CA ARG A 28 10.43 1.24 27.32
C ARG A 28 11.93 1.51 27.24
N LEU A 29 12.53 1.38 26.06
CA LEU A 29 13.94 1.69 25.87
C LEU A 29 14.24 3.15 26.27
N LEU A 30 13.46 4.09 25.74
CA LEU A 30 13.63 5.51 26.05
C LEU A 30 13.39 5.81 27.52
N SER A 31 12.41 5.18 28.18
CA SER A 31 12.15 5.40 29.61
C SER A 31 13.25 4.86 30.51
N VAL A 32 13.92 3.78 30.12
CA VAL A 32 15.06 3.22 30.87
C VAL A 32 16.30 4.10 30.73
N GLU A 33 16.58 4.57 29.53
CA GLU A 33 17.83 5.32 29.26
C GLU A 33 17.71 6.82 29.57
N ILE A 34 16.54 7.43 29.34
CA ILE A 34 16.32 8.87 29.50
C ILE A 34 15.71 9.19 30.88
N GLY A 35 14.82 8.31 31.38
CA GLY A 35 14.01 8.60 32.58
C GLY A 35 14.80 8.85 33.85
N PRO A 36 15.84 8.04 34.24
CA PRO A 36 16.57 8.21 35.48
C PRO A 36 17.65 9.32 35.46
N THR A 37 18.07 9.74 34.27
CA THR A 37 19.31 10.53 34.11
C THR A 37 19.10 12.04 33.98
N GLY A 38 17.85 12.52 33.92
CA GLY A 38 17.57 13.93 33.63
C GLY A 38 18.03 14.38 32.23
N PHE A 39 18.37 13.42 31.35
CA PHE A 39 18.84 13.65 29.98
C PHE A 39 17.85 14.45 29.15
N SER A 40 16.55 14.27 29.39
CA SER A 40 15.50 14.95 28.63
C SER A 40 15.60 16.49 28.73
N GLY A 41 15.84 17.03 29.89
CA GLY A 41 16.05 18.47 30.08
C GLY A 41 17.32 19.00 29.41
N ARG A 42 18.41 18.23 29.49
CA ARG A 42 19.70 18.64 28.93
C ARG A 42 19.75 18.55 27.39
N LEU A 43 19.12 17.53 26.79
CA LEU A 43 19.07 17.38 25.34
C LEU A 43 18.20 18.45 24.64
N THR A 44 17.23 19.02 25.37
CA THR A 44 16.35 20.08 24.83
C THR A 44 16.89 21.49 25.02
N GLU A 45 17.77 21.72 26.04
CA GLU A 45 18.28 23.04 26.33
C GLU A 45 19.50 23.46 25.48
N ARG A 46 20.39 22.53 25.15
CA ARG A 46 21.55 22.79 24.28
C ARG A 46 21.93 21.54 23.50
N PHE A 47 22.25 21.71 22.22
CA PHE A 47 22.86 20.65 21.42
C PHE A 47 24.31 20.46 21.89
N ASP A 48 24.57 19.36 22.60
CA ASP A 48 25.91 18.96 23.07
C ASP A 48 26.26 17.63 22.38
N ILE A 49 27.30 17.65 21.53
CA ILE A 49 27.72 16.49 20.73
C ILE A 49 28.25 15.34 21.61
N VAL A 50 28.87 15.68 22.75
CA VAL A 50 29.40 14.68 23.72
C VAL A 50 28.21 13.98 24.38
N LEU A 51 27.21 14.74 24.83
CA LEU A 51 25.99 14.22 25.42
C LEU A 51 25.22 13.32 24.44
N TRP A 52 25.21 13.67 23.14
CA TRP A 52 24.63 12.85 22.11
C TRP A 52 25.44 11.57 21.87
N ALA A 53 26.76 11.60 21.90
CA ALA A 53 27.61 10.41 21.78
C ALA A 53 27.36 9.45 22.94
N ASP A 54 27.40 9.94 24.19
CA ASP A 54 27.10 9.15 25.37
C ASP A 54 25.69 8.54 25.35
N PHE A 55 24.70 9.30 24.87
CA PHE A 55 23.34 8.79 24.67
C PHE A 55 23.29 7.65 23.66
N TRP A 56 23.97 7.79 22.50
CA TRP A 56 24.02 6.74 21.48
C TRP A 56 24.73 5.48 21.99
N ASP A 57 25.82 5.62 22.72
CA ASP A 57 26.54 4.48 23.30
C ASP A 57 25.67 3.75 24.34
N GLY A 58 24.94 4.49 25.19
CA GLY A 58 24.03 3.92 26.18
C GLY A 58 22.86 3.14 25.54
N ILE A 59 22.26 3.65 24.47
CA ILE A 59 21.11 3.00 23.83
C ILE A 59 21.49 1.95 22.79
N ALA A 60 22.75 1.84 22.38
CA ALA A 60 23.18 0.97 21.27
C ALA A 60 22.74 -0.50 21.47
N ALA A 61 22.90 -1.05 22.67
CA ALA A 61 22.46 -2.41 22.99
C ALA A 61 20.93 -2.55 22.95
N GLY A 62 20.19 -1.57 23.45
CA GLY A 62 18.73 -1.51 23.42
C GLY A 62 18.20 -1.32 21.99
N LEU A 63 18.87 -0.50 21.16
CA LEU A 63 18.53 -0.32 19.77
C LEU A 63 18.57 -1.63 18.98
N ALA A 64 19.54 -2.51 19.23
CA ALA A 64 19.61 -3.81 18.59
C ALA A 64 18.37 -4.67 18.89
N ALA A 65 17.84 -4.62 20.12
CA ALA A 65 16.63 -5.32 20.52
C ALA A 65 15.38 -4.72 19.84
N VAL A 66 15.27 -3.38 19.84
CA VAL A 66 14.18 -2.65 19.16
C VAL A 66 14.22 -2.88 17.64
N ALA A 67 15.40 -2.84 17.02
CA ALA A 67 15.58 -3.11 15.60
C ALA A 67 15.10 -4.53 15.25
N ARG A 68 15.42 -5.52 16.06
CA ARG A 68 14.94 -6.89 15.88
C ARG A 68 13.41 -6.97 15.94
N GLN A 69 12.79 -6.32 16.91
CA GLN A 69 11.32 -6.27 17.01
C GLN A 69 10.71 -5.52 15.82
N ALA A 70 11.31 -4.42 15.40
CA ALA A 70 10.87 -3.65 14.24
C ALA A 70 10.94 -4.47 12.94
N VAL A 71 12.00 -5.27 12.76
CA VAL A 71 12.12 -6.19 11.61
C VAL A 71 11.01 -7.24 11.64
N ILE A 72 10.77 -7.88 12.80
CA ILE A 72 9.70 -8.88 12.94
C ILE A 72 8.32 -8.22 12.64
N ALA A 73 8.04 -7.08 13.25
CA ALA A 73 6.81 -6.35 13.00
C ALA A 73 6.67 -5.91 11.53
N GLY A 74 7.78 -5.50 10.90
CA GLY A 74 7.83 -5.17 9.48
C GLY A 74 7.48 -6.35 8.58
N VAL A 75 8.01 -7.53 8.88
CA VAL A 75 7.67 -8.77 8.16
C VAL A 75 6.19 -9.12 8.35
N VAL A 76 5.68 -9.09 9.57
CA VAL A 76 4.25 -9.33 9.87
C VAL A 76 3.37 -8.32 9.13
N MET A 77 3.76 -7.04 9.14
CA MET A 77 3.03 -5.98 8.44
C MET A 77 3.04 -6.17 6.91
N MET A 78 4.16 -6.62 6.35
CA MET A 78 4.26 -6.93 4.92
C MET A 78 3.33 -8.09 4.54
N ILE A 79 3.34 -9.17 5.31
CA ILE A 79 2.44 -10.32 5.10
C ILE A 79 0.98 -9.85 5.21
N TRP A 80 0.67 -9.06 6.23
CA TRP A 80 -0.67 -8.51 6.43
C TRP A 80 -1.10 -7.58 5.28
N LYS A 81 -0.21 -6.71 4.81
CA LYS A 81 -0.48 -5.83 3.65
C LYS A 81 -0.85 -6.66 2.41
N VAL A 82 -0.13 -7.74 2.14
CA VAL A 82 -0.46 -8.64 1.03
C VAL A 82 -1.78 -9.35 1.27
N ALA A 83 -1.97 -9.97 2.42
CA ALA A 83 -3.18 -10.71 2.77
C ALA A 83 -4.43 -9.81 2.73
N SER A 84 -4.34 -8.62 3.34
CA SER A 84 -5.46 -7.67 3.35
C SER A 84 -5.78 -7.13 1.97
N SER A 85 -4.77 -6.88 1.12
CA SER A 85 -5.01 -6.39 -0.24
C SER A 85 -5.74 -7.40 -1.11
N VAL A 86 -5.31 -8.67 -1.12
CA VAL A 86 -5.98 -9.72 -1.90
C VAL A 86 -7.36 -10.06 -1.35
N GLY A 87 -7.53 -10.01 -0.01
CA GLY A 87 -8.83 -10.15 0.65
C GLY A 87 -9.79 -9.03 0.28
N LEU A 88 -9.31 -7.77 0.25
CA LEU A 88 -10.11 -6.60 -0.16
C LEU A 88 -10.52 -6.69 -1.63
N ILE A 89 -9.58 -7.00 -2.53
CA ILE A 89 -9.89 -7.17 -3.97
C ILE A 89 -10.98 -8.21 -4.13
N HIS A 90 -10.89 -9.36 -3.44
CA HIS A 90 -11.89 -10.41 -3.50
C HIS A 90 -13.24 -9.97 -2.94
N ALA A 91 -13.27 -9.31 -1.79
CA ALA A 91 -14.50 -8.85 -1.13
C ALA A 91 -15.16 -7.65 -1.83
N LEU A 92 -14.43 -6.90 -2.65
CA LEU A 92 -14.92 -5.72 -3.37
C LEU A 92 -15.37 -6.04 -4.81
N GLN A 93 -15.20 -7.27 -5.28
CA GLN A 93 -15.89 -7.76 -6.48
C GLN A 93 -17.40 -7.53 -6.34
N GLY A 94 -18.08 -7.28 -7.45
CA GLY A 94 -19.50 -6.92 -7.44
C GLY A 94 -20.47 -7.95 -6.83
N ASP A 95 -20.00 -9.16 -6.49
CA ASP A 95 -20.79 -10.18 -5.81
C ASP A 95 -20.74 -9.97 -4.28
N ALA A 96 -21.92 -9.65 -3.70
CA ALA A 96 -22.08 -9.43 -2.25
C ALA A 96 -21.83 -10.69 -1.39
N ARG A 97 -21.66 -11.88 -2.00
CA ARG A 97 -21.42 -13.14 -1.29
C ARG A 97 -19.95 -13.42 -1.03
N LEU A 98 -19.05 -12.69 -1.71
CA LEU A 98 -17.61 -12.90 -1.55
C LEU A 98 -17.10 -12.37 -0.22
N SER A 99 -16.37 -13.21 0.52
CA SER A 99 -15.86 -12.86 1.84
C SER A 99 -14.40 -12.43 1.79
N PHE A 100 -14.03 -11.48 2.63
CA PHE A 100 -12.64 -11.04 2.81
C PHE A 100 -11.72 -12.21 3.18
N TRP A 101 -12.14 -13.04 4.14
CA TRP A 101 -11.32 -14.15 4.64
C TRP A 101 -11.13 -15.27 3.63
N GLU A 102 -12.10 -15.49 2.76
CA GLU A 102 -11.96 -16.42 1.63
C GLU A 102 -10.87 -15.93 0.67
N GLY A 103 -10.89 -14.63 0.32
CA GLY A 103 -9.83 -14.03 -0.48
C GLY A 103 -8.45 -14.16 0.17
N VAL A 104 -8.37 -13.89 1.48
CA VAL A 104 -7.12 -14.06 2.25
C VAL A 104 -6.63 -15.50 2.18
N SER A 105 -7.46 -16.49 2.52
CA SER A 105 -7.04 -17.91 2.56
C SER A 105 -6.61 -18.43 1.20
N ARG A 106 -7.30 -18.02 0.13
CA ARG A 106 -7.08 -18.52 -1.22
C ARG A 106 -5.88 -17.89 -1.93
N PHE A 107 -5.64 -16.57 -1.71
CA PHE A 107 -4.71 -15.82 -2.54
C PHE A 107 -3.47 -15.31 -1.80
N THR A 108 -3.36 -15.37 -0.48
CA THR A 108 -2.24 -14.79 0.26
C THR A 108 -0.89 -15.37 -0.16
N LEU A 109 -0.73 -16.68 -0.24
CA LEU A 109 0.54 -17.30 -0.65
C LEU A 109 0.93 -16.92 -2.08
N ARG A 110 -0.03 -16.88 -2.99
CA ARG A 110 0.20 -16.42 -4.38
C ARG A 110 0.54 -14.93 -4.41
N GLY A 111 -0.10 -14.12 -3.58
CA GLY A 111 0.18 -12.70 -3.42
C GLY A 111 1.58 -12.44 -2.87
N ILE A 112 2.04 -13.21 -1.88
CA ILE A 112 3.42 -13.14 -1.36
C ILE A 112 4.42 -13.49 -2.46
N SER A 113 4.21 -14.58 -3.20
CA SER A 113 5.07 -14.97 -4.31
C SER A 113 5.12 -13.90 -5.40
N LEU A 114 3.98 -13.27 -5.70
CA LEU A 114 3.92 -12.15 -6.64
C LEU A 114 4.69 -10.94 -6.12
N GLY A 115 4.55 -10.61 -4.83
CA GLY A 115 5.28 -9.52 -4.17
C GLY A 115 6.80 -9.73 -4.23
N LEU A 116 7.28 -10.96 -4.01
CA LEU A 116 8.71 -11.29 -4.14
C LEU A 116 9.24 -11.10 -5.56
N LEU A 117 8.44 -11.40 -6.60
CA LEU A 117 8.81 -11.15 -7.99
C LEU A 117 8.95 -9.65 -8.30
N TYR A 118 8.23 -8.78 -7.60
CA TYR A 118 8.38 -7.32 -7.73
C TYR A 118 9.49 -6.77 -6.84
N LEU A 119 9.72 -7.38 -5.67
CA LEU A 119 10.74 -6.94 -4.72
C LEU A 119 12.15 -7.06 -5.30
N LEU A 120 12.48 -8.16 -5.98
CA LEU A 120 13.80 -8.38 -6.54
C LEU A 120 14.21 -7.29 -7.55
N PRO A 121 13.44 -7.03 -8.64
CA PRO A 121 13.79 -5.95 -9.56
C PRO A 121 13.74 -4.57 -8.89
N LEU A 122 12.86 -4.34 -7.93
CA LEU A 122 12.83 -3.09 -7.17
C LEU A 122 14.13 -2.87 -6.41
N LEU A 123 14.64 -3.87 -5.68
CA LEU A 123 15.91 -3.77 -4.95
C LEU A 123 17.08 -3.49 -5.89
N VAL A 124 17.15 -4.17 -7.04
CA VAL A 124 18.18 -3.91 -8.05
C VAL A 124 18.10 -2.48 -8.56
N LEU A 125 16.91 -2.01 -8.94
CA LEU A 125 16.72 -0.66 -9.44
C LEU A 125 17.01 0.41 -8.37
N LEU A 126 16.61 0.18 -7.11
CA LEU A 126 16.94 1.09 -6.01
C LEU A 126 18.46 1.18 -5.79
N THR A 127 19.17 0.04 -5.82
CA THR A 127 20.61 0.01 -5.71
C THR A 127 21.27 0.80 -6.85
N LEU A 128 20.78 0.63 -8.09
CA LEU A 128 21.29 1.38 -9.24
C LEU A 128 21.03 2.89 -9.10
N VAL A 129 19.86 3.31 -8.60
CA VAL A 129 19.56 4.73 -8.35
C VAL A 129 20.50 5.31 -7.31
N VAL A 130 20.78 4.57 -6.22
CA VAL A 130 21.71 5.03 -5.17
C VAL A 130 23.13 5.14 -5.72
N ILE A 131 23.65 4.11 -6.43
CA ILE A 131 24.99 4.13 -7.02
C ILE A 131 25.13 5.28 -8.03
N ALA A 132 24.17 5.44 -8.94
CA ALA A 132 24.18 6.51 -9.91
C ALA A 132 24.08 7.91 -9.27
N GLY A 133 23.28 8.03 -8.22
CA GLY A 133 23.14 9.28 -7.47
C GLY A 133 24.40 9.66 -6.72
N GLU A 134 25.08 8.71 -6.07
CA GLU A 134 26.36 8.98 -5.40
C GLU A 134 27.46 9.29 -6.41
N ALA A 135 27.53 8.58 -7.54
CA ALA A 135 28.48 8.89 -8.61
C ALA A 135 28.27 10.32 -9.16
N ALA A 136 27.01 10.69 -9.43
CA ALA A 136 26.69 12.05 -9.86
C ALA A 136 27.03 13.11 -8.81
N ALA A 137 26.76 12.83 -7.52
CA ALA A 137 27.05 13.75 -6.42
C ALA A 137 28.57 13.96 -6.23
N SER A 138 29.40 12.94 -6.50
CA SER A 138 30.87 13.04 -6.36
C SER A 138 31.50 14.03 -7.34
N ASP A 139 30.88 14.20 -8.51
CA ASP A 139 31.37 15.10 -9.56
C ASP A 139 30.85 16.53 -9.43
N MET A 140 29.98 16.79 -8.44
CA MET A 140 29.36 18.09 -8.19
C MET A 140 30.03 18.80 -7.00
N GLY A 141 30.03 20.15 -7.01
CA GLY A 141 30.41 20.91 -5.81
C GLY A 141 29.41 20.66 -4.65
N GLU A 142 29.78 21.06 -3.43
CA GLU A 142 29.04 20.77 -2.19
C GLU A 142 27.54 21.03 -2.28
N VAL A 143 27.10 22.13 -2.88
CA VAL A 143 25.68 22.49 -3.05
C VAL A 143 24.99 21.52 -3.98
N GLY A 144 25.63 21.14 -5.10
CA GLY A 144 25.08 20.18 -6.05
C GLY A 144 24.97 18.78 -5.44
N ALA A 145 25.98 18.35 -4.72
CA ALA A 145 26.01 17.08 -3.98
C ALA A 145 24.88 17.02 -2.92
N PHE A 146 24.66 18.11 -2.18
CA PHE A 146 23.58 18.23 -1.22
C PHE A 146 22.21 18.03 -1.92
N TRP A 147 21.91 18.80 -2.98
CA TRP A 147 20.64 18.67 -3.70
C TRP A 147 20.43 17.28 -4.28
N THR A 148 21.49 16.67 -4.82
CA THR A 148 21.40 15.32 -5.37
C THR A 148 21.07 14.29 -4.30
N ARG A 149 21.74 14.30 -3.16
CA ARG A 149 21.54 13.33 -2.09
C ARG A 149 20.22 13.50 -1.35
N PHE A 150 19.83 14.75 -1.06
CA PHE A 150 18.68 15.03 -0.18
C PHE A 150 17.37 15.30 -0.92
N ILE A 151 17.41 15.59 -2.20
CA ILE A 151 16.20 15.89 -2.98
C ILE A 151 16.06 14.95 -4.17
N VAL A 152 17.06 14.89 -5.08
CA VAL A 152 16.92 14.16 -6.35
C VAL A 152 16.84 12.64 -6.11
N MET A 153 17.76 12.08 -5.31
CA MET A 153 17.77 10.65 -5.01
C MET A 153 16.50 10.19 -4.27
N PRO A 154 16.06 10.81 -3.16
CA PRO A 154 14.81 10.45 -2.50
C PRO A 154 13.59 10.56 -3.43
N LEU A 155 13.52 11.59 -4.26
CA LEU A 155 12.45 11.75 -5.24
C LEU A 155 12.47 10.62 -6.28
N ALA A 156 13.64 10.27 -6.81
CA ALA A 156 13.79 9.16 -7.76
C ALA A 156 13.37 7.81 -7.13
N VAL A 157 13.78 7.57 -5.88
CA VAL A 157 13.38 6.38 -5.10
C VAL A 157 11.86 6.32 -4.92
N ILE A 158 11.22 7.43 -4.53
CA ILE A 158 9.76 7.51 -4.36
C ILE A 158 9.04 7.25 -5.68
N LEU A 159 9.49 7.86 -6.78
CA LEU A 159 8.86 7.67 -8.10
C LEU A 159 9.02 6.24 -8.60
N LEU A 160 10.19 5.64 -8.40
CA LEU A 160 10.44 4.25 -8.75
C LEU A 160 9.55 3.30 -7.92
N ALA A 161 9.53 3.48 -6.61
CA ALA A 161 8.70 2.68 -5.71
C ALA A 161 7.20 2.80 -6.06
N ALA A 162 6.71 4.01 -6.34
CA ALA A 162 5.33 4.25 -6.75
C ALA A 162 5.00 3.59 -8.11
N THR A 163 5.96 3.56 -9.04
CA THR A 163 5.79 2.90 -10.33
C THR A 163 5.68 1.38 -10.18
N VAL A 164 6.56 0.79 -9.36
CA VAL A 164 6.52 -0.66 -9.08
C VAL A 164 5.26 -1.03 -8.31
N ASP A 165 4.82 -0.20 -7.35
CA ASP A 165 3.58 -0.42 -6.60
C ASP A 165 2.34 -0.39 -7.51
N LEU A 166 2.29 0.55 -8.47
CA LEU A 166 1.26 0.60 -9.51
C LEU A 166 1.19 -0.71 -10.33
N PHE A 167 2.33 -1.22 -10.80
CA PHE A 167 2.38 -2.49 -11.54
C PHE A 167 1.94 -3.67 -10.67
N HIS A 168 2.35 -3.68 -9.41
CA HIS A 168 1.99 -4.70 -8.44
C HIS A 168 0.50 -4.69 -8.11
N ASP A 169 -0.13 -3.51 -8.01
CA ASP A 169 -1.57 -3.38 -7.78
C ASP A 169 -2.37 -4.04 -8.89
N TYR A 170 -2.07 -3.72 -10.16
CA TYR A 170 -2.75 -4.35 -11.29
C TYR A 170 -2.41 -5.84 -11.46
N ALA A 171 -1.22 -6.27 -11.10
CA ALA A 171 -0.89 -7.69 -11.06
C ALA A 171 -1.73 -8.46 -10.03
N ARG A 172 -1.99 -7.86 -8.84
CA ARG A 172 -2.91 -8.42 -7.84
C ARG A 172 -4.35 -8.50 -8.36
N MET A 173 -4.81 -7.49 -9.13
CA MET A 173 -6.11 -7.56 -9.79
C MET A 173 -6.19 -8.76 -10.75
N HIS A 174 -5.19 -8.96 -11.59
CA HIS A 174 -5.14 -10.14 -12.48
C HIS A 174 -5.08 -11.46 -11.70
N LEU A 175 -4.33 -11.50 -10.58
CA LEU A 175 -4.20 -12.68 -9.73
C LEU A 175 -5.55 -13.09 -9.10
N VAL A 176 -6.29 -12.13 -8.56
CA VAL A 176 -7.52 -12.37 -7.80
C VAL A 176 -8.74 -12.45 -8.72
N LEU A 177 -8.95 -11.42 -9.54
CA LEU A 177 -10.18 -11.27 -10.35
C LEU A 177 -10.18 -12.23 -11.56
N ARG A 178 -9.01 -12.49 -12.17
CA ARG A 178 -8.85 -13.40 -13.31
C ARG A 178 -8.30 -14.76 -12.93
N GLN A 179 -8.00 -14.99 -11.64
CA GLN A 179 -7.37 -16.21 -11.13
C GLN A 179 -6.12 -16.61 -11.93
N ALA A 180 -5.39 -15.63 -12.45
CA ALA A 180 -4.25 -15.86 -13.33
C ALA A 180 -3.10 -16.55 -12.58
N LYS A 181 -2.30 -17.34 -13.32
CA LYS A 181 -1.03 -17.85 -12.79
C LYS A 181 -0.09 -16.69 -12.46
N ILE A 182 0.73 -16.81 -11.41
CA ILE A 182 1.60 -15.74 -10.88
C ILE A 182 2.43 -15.06 -11.98
N ARG A 183 3.10 -15.84 -12.85
CA ARG A 183 3.90 -15.31 -13.96
C ARG A 183 3.06 -14.50 -14.96
N ARG A 184 1.85 -14.95 -15.28
CA ARG A 184 0.94 -14.23 -16.17
C ARG A 184 0.42 -12.96 -15.49
N ALA A 185 0.03 -13.03 -14.23
CA ALA A 185 -0.41 -11.88 -13.45
C ALA A 185 0.68 -10.80 -13.39
N TRP A 186 1.94 -11.19 -13.17
CA TRP A 186 3.09 -10.29 -13.16
C TRP A 186 3.27 -9.57 -14.50
N LEU A 187 3.28 -10.30 -15.63
CA LEU A 187 3.44 -9.71 -16.96
C LEU A 187 2.27 -8.80 -17.35
N GLU A 188 1.04 -9.23 -17.07
CA GLU A 188 -0.15 -8.42 -17.38
C GLU A 188 -0.24 -7.19 -16.47
N GLY A 189 0.18 -7.29 -15.22
CA GLY A 189 0.28 -6.14 -14.32
C GLY A 189 1.21 -5.04 -14.84
N ILE A 190 2.36 -5.41 -15.41
CA ILE A 190 3.26 -4.45 -16.05
C ILE A 190 2.64 -3.83 -17.30
N LYS A 191 1.98 -4.64 -18.15
CA LYS A 191 1.41 -4.16 -19.41
C LYS A 191 0.16 -3.30 -19.23
N TRP A 192 -0.59 -3.51 -18.14
CA TRP A 192 -1.88 -2.88 -17.93
C TRP A 192 -1.85 -1.35 -17.95
N PRO A 193 -0.97 -0.65 -17.19
CA PRO A 193 -0.91 0.81 -17.21
C PRO A 193 -0.54 1.40 -18.57
N PHE A 194 0.24 0.68 -19.38
CA PHE A 194 0.59 1.12 -20.74
C PHE A 194 -0.59 1.00 -21.71
N ARG A 195 -1.47 0.01 -21.50
CA ARG A 195 -2.69 -0.15 -22.31
C ARG A 195 -3.82 0.77 -21.85
N HIS A 196 -3.86 1.06 -20.56
CA HIS A 196 -4.92 1.84 -19.92
C HIS A 196 -4.33 3.01 -19.12
N PHE A 197 -3.82 4.03 -19.80
CA PHE A 197 -3.12 5.14 -19.17
C PHE A 197 -3.94 5.88 -18.09
N ARG A 198 -5.27 5.84 -18.18
CA ARG A 198 -6.18 6.35 -17.13
C ARG A 198 -5.96 5.70 -15.76
N SER A 199 -5.47 4.45 -15.73
CA SER A 199 -5.13 3.77 -14.48
C SER A 199 -4.01 4.47 -13.72
N VAL A 200 -3.04 5.08 -14.43
CA VAL A 200 -1.95 5.86 -13.82
C VAL A 200 -2.49 7.11 -13.13
N PHE A 201 -3.46 7.80 -13.75
CA PHE A 201 -4.10 8.96 -13.12
C PHE A 201 -4.92 8.57 -11.89
N LEU A 202 -5.68 7.48 -11.97
CA LEU A 202 -6.44 6.96 -10.83
C LEU A 202 -5.50 6.66 -9.65
N TYR A 203 -4.41 5.94 -9.90
CA TYR A 203 -3.38 5.63 -8.91
C TYR A 203 -2.79 6.91 -8.31
N LYS A 204 -2.38 7.88 -9.14
CA LYS A 204 -1.80 9.15 -8.68
C LYS A 204 -2.73 9.93 -7.75
N ILE A 205 -4.01 10.01 -8.06
CA ILE A 205 -4.99 10.73 -7.22
C ILE A 205 -5.01 10.09 -5.82
N TRP A 206 -5.17 8.78 -5.73
CA TRP A 206 -5.21 8.08 -4.46
C TRP A 206 -3.88 8.12 -3.71
N PHE A 207 -2.76 8.03 -4.44
CA PHE A 207 -1.43 8.18 -3.87
C PHE A 207 -1.25 9.53 -3.18
N TRP A 208 -1.62 10.64 -3.84
CA TRP A 208 -1.52 11.97 -3.25
C TRP A 208 -2.47 12.18 -2.07
N ILE A 209 -3.68 11.66 -2.12
CA ILE A 209 -4.62 11.70 -0.98
C ILE A 209 -4.01 10.94 0.23
N SER A 210 -3.45 9.76 -0.01
CA SER A 210 -2.80 8.98 1.05
C SER A 210 -1.56 9.67 1.60
N ALA A 211 -0.74 10.28 0.74
CA ALA A 211 0.44 11.03 1.14
C ALA A 211 0.06 12.28 1.98
N ALA A 212 -0.97 13.02 1.57
CA ALA A 212 -1.46 14.18 2.32
C ALA A 212 -1.93 13.79 3.74
N LEU A 213 -2.63 12.65 3.88
CA LEU A 213 -3.02 12.15 5.20
C LEU A 213 -1.81 11.76 6.07
N TRP A 214 -0.77 11.17 5.47
CA TRP A 214 0.48 10.88 6.18
C TRP A 214 1.18 12.14 6.66
N ILE A 215 1.28 13.15 5.78
CA ILE A 215 1.84 14.45 6.14
C ILE A 215 1.03 15.08 7.28
N ALA A 216 -0.31 15.03 7.21
CA ALA A 216 -1.17 15.54 8.28
C ALA A 216 -0.92 14.84 9.63
N VAL A 217 -0.74 13.52 9.65
CA VAL A 217 -0.40 12.76 10.88
C VAL A 217 0.94 13.24 11.45
N LEU A 218 1.95 13.43 10.60
CA LEU A 218 3.27 13.91 11.01
C LEU A 218 3.19 15.35 11.54
N LEU A 219 2.48 16.24 10.84
CA LEU A 219 2.34 17.65 11.25
C LEU A 219 1.64 17.78 12.60
N VAL A 220 0.64 16.96 12.91
CA VAL A 220 0.00 16.93 14.23
C VAL A 220 1.04 16.57 15.32
N GLY A 221 1.95 15.61 15.05
CA GLY A 221 3.02 15.24 15.98
C GLY A 221 4.05 16.35 16.19
N PHE A 222 4.34 17.16 15.14
CA PHE A 222 5.34 18.22 15.23
C PHE A 222 4.83 19.54 15.84
N TYR A 223 3.58 19.92 15.56
CA TYR A 223 3.05 21.25 15.87
C TYR A 223 2.13 21.28 17.09
N MET A 224 1.68 20.14 17.61
CA MET A 224 0.90 20.14 18.83
C MET A 224 1.82 20.31 20.03
N PRO A 225 1.55 21.30 20.91
CA PRO A 225 2.34 21.50 22.12
C PRO A 225 2.16 20.31 23.07
N ASP A 226 3.26 19.74 23.54
CA ASP A 226 3.32 18.60 24.45
C ASP A 226 3.27 18.99 25.94
N GLN A 227 3.09 20.30 26.22
CA GLN A 227 3.21 20.86 27.56
C GLN A 227 2.03 20.56 28.48
N THR A 228 0.89 20.13 27.94
CA THR A 228 -0.29 19.82 28.75
C THR A 228 -0.89 18.46 28.38
N LEU A 229 -1.38 17.73 29.39
CA LEU A 229 -2.06 16.45 29.17
C LEU A 229 -3.22 16.59 28.17
N GLY A 230 -3.96 17.71 28.21
CA GLY A 230 -5.06 17.97 27.29
C GLY A 230 -4.61 18.08 25.83
N ALA A 231 -3.46 18.78 25.58
CA ALA A 231 -2.89 18.90 24.24
C ALA A 231 -2.41 17.55 23.70
N VAL A 232 -1.74 16.74 24.53
CA VAL A 232 -1.28 15.39 24.15
C VAL A 232 -2.48 14.49 23.80
N MET A 233 -3.53 14.50 24.63
CA MET A 233 -4.76 13.74 24.37
C MET A 233 -5.46 14.19 23.08
N ALA A 234 -5.54 15.50 22.85
CA ALA A 234 -6.11 16.05 21.62
C ALA A 234 -5.31 15.63 20.39
N ALA A 235 -3.97 15.74 20.44
CA ALA A 235 -3.08 15.29 19.36
C ALA A 235 -3.28 13.79 19.08
N PHE A 236 -3.33 12.97 20.11
CA PHE A 236 -3.58 11.54 19.98
C PHE A 236 -4.94 11.24 19.28
N VAL A 237 -6.01 11.87 19.74
CA VAL A 237 -7.34 11.67 19.13
C VAL A 237 -7.36 12.08 17.65
N ILE A 238 -6.76 13.23 17.32
CA ILE A 238 -6.67 13.71 15.94
C ILE A 238 -5.85 12.73 15.09
N GLN A 239 -4.70 12.27 15.57
CA GLN A 239 -3.88 11.29 14.86
C GLN A 239 -4.65 9.98 14.62
N GLN A 240 -5.38 9.45 15.63
CA GLN A 240 -6.18 8.25 15.45
C GLN A 240 -7.30 8.46 14.41
N ALA A 241 -7.96 9.60 14.40
CA ALA A 241 -8.96 9.94 13.39
C ALA A 241 -8.36 9.97 11.97
N LEU A 242 -7.18 10.55 11.80
CA LEU A 242 -6.45 10.58 10.52
C LEU A 242 -6.02 9.17 10.07
N ILE A 243 -5.58 8.31 10.98
CA ILE A 243 -5.20 6.92 10.67
C ILE A 243 -6.43 6.10 10.24
N ILE A 244 -7.58 6.28 10.91
CA ILE A 244 -8.85 5.67 10.50
C ILE A 244 -9.26 6.18 9.11
N ALA A 245 -9.22 7.48 8.87
CA ALA A 245 -9.52 8.08 7.58
C ALA A 245 -8.63 7.50 6.46
N ARG A 246 -7.32 7.33 6.73
CA ARG A 246 -6.38 6.70 5.81
C ARG A 246 -6.73 5.24 5.50
N SER A 247 -7.17 4.47 6.50
CA SER A 247 -7.66 3.10 6.28
C SER A 247 -8.90 3.10 5.38
N GLY A 248 -9.79 4.08 5.54
CA GLY A 248 -10.95 4.30 4.66
C GLY A 248 -10.55 4.66 3.23
N VAL A 249 -9.55 5.54 3.07
CA VAL A 249 -8.97 5.90 1.76
C VAL A 249 -8.38 4.66 1.08
N TYR A 250 -7.66 3.81 1.79
CA TYR A 250 -7.08 2.59 1.24
C TYR A 250 -8.15 1.60 0.72
N VAL A 251 -9.22 1.37 1.49
CA VAL A 251 -10.36 0.54 1.04
C VAL A 251 -11.04 1.14 -0.18
N SER A 252 -11.21 2.47 -0.22
CA SER A 252 -11.81 3.18 -1.35
C SER A 252 -10.93 3.14 -2.58
N TRP A 253 -9.62 3.26 -2.42
CA TRP A 253 -8.62 3.13 -3.48
C TRP A 253 -8.74 1.77 -4.16
N ILE A 254 -8.59 0.67 -3.40
CA ILE A 254 -8.73 -0.68 -3.96
C ILE A 254 -10.11 -0.85 -4.62
N GLY A 255 -11.18 -0.35 -4.02
CA GLY A 255 -12.52 -0.42 -4.61
C GLY A 255 -12.64 0.32 -5.95
N ALA A 256 -11.99 1.49 -6.08
CA ALA A 256 -11.96 2.23 -7.33
C ALA A 256 -11.14 1.52 -8.41
N GLU A 257 -10.01 0.90 -8.05
CA GLU A 257 -9.19 0.12 -8.95
C GLU A 257 -9.89 -1.16 -9.43
N VAL A 258 -10.57 -1.88 -8.53
CA VAL A 258 -11.40 -3.05 -8.88
C VAL A 258 -12.48 -2.65 -9.87
N ALA A 259 -13.24 -1.61 -9.59
CA ALA A 259 -14.29 -1.13 -10.49
C ALA A 259 -13.74 -0.68 -11.85
N PHE A 260 -12.58 -0.02 -11.86
CA PHE A 260 -11.90 0.36 -13.08
C PHE A 260 -11.44 -0.88 -13.87
N PHE A 261 -10.82 -1.85 -13.19
CA PHE A 261 -10.35 -3.07 -13.81
C PHE A 261 -11.51 -3.87 -14.42
N GLU A 262 -12.58 -4.08 -13.68
CA GLU A 262 -13.77 -4.82 -14.18
C GLU A 262 -14.36 -4.17 -15.43
N ARG A 263 -14.46 -2.83 -15.45
CA ARG A 263 -15.00 -2.07 -16.58
C ARG A 263 -14.18 -2.25 -17.87
N TYR A 264 -12.86 -2.26 -17.77
CA TYR A 264 -11.97 -2.30 -18.95
C TYR A 264 -11.44 -3.69 -19.27
N ALA A 265 -11.61 -4.65 -18.37
CA ALA A 265 -11.19 -6.03 -18.57
C ALA A 265 -12.31 -6.91 -19.20
N GLN A 266 -13.54 -6.40 -19.29
CA GLN A 266 -14.61 -7.06 -20.04
C GLN A 266 -14.31 -6.93 -21.54
N PRO A 267 -14.48 -8.01 -22.33
CA PRO A 267 -14.47 -7.87 -23.79
C PRO A 267 -15.54 -6.86 -24.21
N ALA A 268 -15.25 -6.05 -25.22
CA ALA A 268 -16.26 -5.15 -25.77
C ALA A 268 -17.52 -5.96 -26.12
N PRO A 269 -18.74 -5.45 -25.84
CA PRO A 269 -19.98 -6.19 -26.07
C PRO A 269 -20.12 -6.68 -27.51
N GLU A 270 -19.51 -5.98 -28.47
CA GLU A 270 -19.42 -6.41 -29.88
C GLU A 270 -18.59 -7.70 -30.09
N VAL A 271 -17.50 -7.86 -29.31
CA VAL A 271 -16.65 -9.07 -29.36
C VAL A 271 -17.37 -10.25 -28.72
N GLU A 272 -18.13 -10.03 -27.65
CA GLU A 272 -18.90 -11.05 -26.97
C GLU A 272 -20.06 -11.53 -27.86
N ALA A 273 -20.75 -10.62 -28.55
CA ALA A 273 -21.77 -10.93 -29.54
C ALA A 273 -21.19 -11.72 -30.73
N ALA A 274 -20.04 -11.29 -31.25
CA ALA A 274 -19.38 -11.99 -32.38
C ALA A 274 -18.87 -13.38 -31.98
N VAL A 275 -18.35 -13.54 -30.75
CA VAL A 275 -17.95 -14.86 -30.22
C VAL A 275 -19.16 -15.75 -30.02
N MET A 276 -20.26 -15.22 -29.47
CA MET A 276 -21.50 -15.95 -29.29
C MET A 276 -22.08 -16.40 -30.64
N GLU A 277 -22.10 -15.53 -31.65
CA GLU A 277 -22.53 -15.83 -33.01
C GLU A 277 -21.65 -16.90 -33.67
N ALA A 278 -20.33 -16.82 -33.47
CA ALA A 278 -19.40 -17.83 -33.98
C ALA A 278 -19.59 -19.20 -33.31
N ILE A 279 -19.87 -19.25 -32.00
CA ILE A 279 -20.17 -20.50 -31.28
C ILE A 279 -21.47 -21.12 -31.79
N VAL A 280 -22.53 -20.31 -31.90
CA VAL A 280 -23.84 -20.77 -32.41
C VAL A 280 -23.71 -21.30 -33.84
N SER A 281 -22.90 -20.65 -34.68
CA SER A 281 -22.66 -21.11 -36.05
C SER A 281 -21.79 -22.38 -36.13
N ALA A 282 -20.86 -22.57 -35.17
CA ALA A 282 -19.98 -23.75 -35.14
C ALA A 282 -20.70 -25.03 -34.65
N ASP A 283 -21.66 -24.87 -33.74
CA ASP A 283 -22.42 -26.00 -33.18
C ASP A 283 -23.55 -26.48 -34.09
N GLY A 284 -23.75 -25.87 -35.28
CA GLY A 284 -24.73 -26.30 -36.29
C GLY A 284 -26.17 -26.32 -35.77
N ILE A 285 -26.47 -25.58 -34.69
CA ILE A 285 -27.84 -25.46 -34.18
C ILE A 285 -28.59 -24.53 -35.12
N PRO A 286 -29.55 -25.04 -35.92
CA PRO A 286 -30.33 -24.19 -36.81
C PRO A 286 -31.09 -23.18 -35.95
N MET A 287 -30.84 -21.89 -36.20
CA MET A 287 -31.70 -20.83 -35.65
C MET A 287 -33.12 -21.14 -36.07
N ALA A 288 -33.92 -21.74 -35.19
CA ALA A 288 -35.35 -21.87 -35.37
C ALA A 288 -35.88 -20.44 -35.53
N ALA A 289 -36.34 -20.17 -36.73
CA ALA A 289 -36.94 -18.91 -37.14
C ALA A 289 -37.98 -18.53 -36.08
N ALA A 290 -37.66 -17.50 -35.27
CA ALA A 290 -38.64 -16.86 -34.37
C ALA A 290 -39.67 -16.07 -35.20
N GLY A 291 -40.41 -16.80 -36.04
CA GLY A 291 -41.53 -16.36 -36.84
C GLY A 291 -42.76 -17.17 -36.46
N GLY A 292 -43.07 -17.27 -35.19
CA GLY A 292 -44.32 -17.83 -34.69
C GLY A 292 -45.41 -16.79 -34.75
N SER A 293 -46.21 -16.82 -35.80
CA SER A 293 -47.51 -16.16 -35.93
C SER A 293 -48.34 -16.43 -34.66
N ALA A 294 -48.82 -15.38 -34.02
CA ALA A 294 -49.81 -15.45 -32.96
C ALA A 294 -51.07 -16.14 -33.47
N PRO A 295 -51.67 -17.07 -32.74
CA PRO A 295 -52.98 -17.61 -33.09
C PRO A 295 -54.04 -16.54 -32.86
N GLU A 296 -54.79 -16.18 -33.91
CA GLU A 296 -56.05 -15.48 -33.79
C GLU A 296 -57.02 -16.35 -32.98
N VAL A 297 -57.46 -15.81 -31.85
CA VAL A 297 -58.57 -16.35 -31.06
C VAL A 297 -59.83 -15.70 -31.54
N SER A 298 -60.61 -16.48 -32.24
CA SER A 298 -62.04 -16.19 -32.54
C SER A 298 -62.95 -16.52 -31.36
#